data_24b8fcfff709527c5d284d9262d7fc80
#
_entry.id   24b8fcfff709527c5d284d9262d7fc80
#
_cell.length_a   1.000
_cell.length_b   1.000
_cell.length_c   1.000
_cell.angle_alpha   90.00
_cell.angle_beta   90.00
_cell.angle_gamma   90.00
#
_symmetry.space_group_name_H-M   'P 1'
#
loop_
_entity.id
_entity.type
_entity.pdbx_description
1 polymer ?
#
loop_
_entity_poly.entity_id
_entity_poly.type
_entity_poly.pdbx_seq_one_letter_code
_entity_poly.pdbx_strand_id
1 'polypeptide(L)'
;MKKIISMAIILMLLVSVGLATAGAYEGKAIKAKLASEEIEGDFMTVWAKNFSDHMKKWSDGKIDIAVYPYGTLGATGDINELAQMGVVQFVFSDYAWISSFVPQAQVLALNYLFPTEKIPEILDWMVKNGEFMPLLEKAFRKNDLVPLSIMFEGWQWMSSKKEIKSLDDVNGLKLRLMSSKLLVEDYKAYGAAPTPMSYGEVYSGLQMGLIDAQVNPLFAIYSMKFYEVQDYLTQLKSEPFIGIPTVNQEFFDGLTKEAQQEMRKFWIDAIIPAGKWITERNASDGEKMKKAKPELKFTVLDDATIATFKAKAETVYPLYTKIGGEGSQEILDALLKDIENAKKTLDIK
;
A
#
# COMPACT_ATOMS: atom_id res chain seq x y z
N MET A 1 59.37 25.93 61.75
CA MET A 1 58.57 24.76 61.22
C MET A 1 57.45 25.29 60.36
N LYS A 2 57.68 25.35 59.07
CA LYS A 2 56.76 25.91 58.11
C LYS A 2 55.98 24.74 57.41
N LYS A 3 54.68 24.71 57.58
CA LYS A 3 53.83 23.76 56.89
C LYS A 3 53.53 24.29 55.42
N ILE A 4 53.95 23.53 54.44
CA ILE A 4 53.66 23.78 53.05
C ILE A 4 52.32 23.09 52.76
N ILE A 5 51.34 23.91 52.45
CA ILE A 5 50.01 23.41 51.95
C ILE A 5 50.08 23.35 50.41
N SER A 6 50.11 22.14 49.88
CA SER A 6 49.99 21.91 48.46
C SER A 6 48.52 21.99 48.08
N MET A 7 48.18 22.99 47.28
CA MET A 7 46.85 23.16 46.69
C MET A 7 46.81 22.40 45.34
N ALA A 8 46.20 21.23 45.33
CA ALA A 8 45.93 20.48 44.08
C ALA A 8 44.76 21.13 43.32
N ILE A 9 45.09 21.73 42.23
CA ILE A 9 44.08 22.23 41.27
C ILE A 9 43.56 21.02 40.48
N ILE A 10 42.34 20.60 40.79
CA ILE A 10 41.59 19.60 39.96
C ILE A 10 41.02 20.34 38.79
N LEU A 11 41.62 20.13 37.61
CA LEU A 11 41.11 20.60 36.33
C LEU A 11 39.95 19.69 35.91
N MET A 12 38.71 20.09 36.18
CA MET A 12 37.50 19.41 35.66
C MET A 12 37.39 19.70 34.19
N LEU A 13 37.80 18.75 33.34
CA LEU A 13 37.46 18.71 31.94
C LEU A 13 35.95 18.38 31.83
N LEU A 14 35.14 19.42 31.65
CA LEU A 14 33.77 19.26 31.17
C LEU A 14 33.83 18.74 29.74
N VAL A 15 33.74 17.43 29.57
CA VAL A 15 33.42 16.81 28.30
C VAL A 15 31.91 17.12 28.06
N SER A 16 31.64 18.19 27.34
CA SER A 16 30.33 18.43 26.79
C SER A 16 30.09 17.35 25.74
N VAL A 17 29.45 16.25 26.14
CA VAL A 17 28.78 15.34 25.19
C VAL A 17 27.70 16.18 24.54
N GLY A 18 27.99 16.71 23.38
CA GLY A 18 27.01 17.31 22.51
C GLY A 18 26.00 16.22 22.18
N LEU A 19 24.86 16.22 22.87
CA LEU A 19 23.66 15.65 22.32
C LEU A 19 23.47 16.35 20.96
N ALA A 20 23.73 15.64 19.86
CA ALA A 20 23.28 16.06 18.55
C ALA A 20 21.76 16.13 18.65
N THR A 21 21.22 17.29 18.98
CA THR A 21 19.83 17.61 18.73
C THR A 21 19.67 17.45 17.23
N ALA A 22 18.87 16.48 16.79
CA ALA A 22 18.37 16.44 15.42
C ALA A 22 17.96 17.88 15.09
N GLY A 23 18.59 18.49 14.06
CA GLY A 23 18.42 19.90 13.76
C GLY A 23 16.94 20.21 13.66
N ALA A 24 16.47 21.20 14.41
CA ALA A 24 15.09 21.62 14.37
C ALA A 24 14.78 22.04 12.93
N TYR A 25 13.65 21.59 12.38
CA TYR A 25 13.18 22.02 11.07
C TYR A 25 13.12 23.56 11.01
N GLU A 26 13.91 24.16 10.13
CA GLU A 26 14.00 25.62 10.00
C GLU A 26 13.10 26.21 8.90
N GLY A 27 12.38 25.32 8.18
CA GLY A 27 11.47 25.74 7.10
C GLY A 27 10.25 26.52 7.62
N LYS A 28 9.47 27.02 6.68
CA LYS A 28 8.21 27.72 6.95
C LYS A 28 7.19 26.76 7.58
N ALA A 29 6.25 27.32 8.36
CA ALA A 29 5.11 26.55 8.85
C ALA A 29 4.23 26.12 7.66
N ILE A 30 3.82 24.86 7.66
CA ILE A 30 3.07 24.20 6.59
C ILE A 30 1.81 23.59 7.19
N LYS A 31 0.67 23.89 6.58
CA LYS A 31 -0.57 23.13 6.79
C LYS A 31 -0.87 22.37 5.52
N ALA A 32 -1.03 21.06 5.64
CA ALA A 32 -1.27 20.16 4.53
C ALA A 32 -2.45 19.24 4.82
N LYS A 33 -2.98 18.61 3.77
CA LYS A 33 -4.07 17.64 3.84
C LYS A 33 -3.57 16.31 3.27
N LEU A 34 -3.92 15.22 3.94
CA LEU A 34 -3.71 13.87 3.46
C LEU A 34 -5.06 13.17 3.36
N ALA A 35 -5.44 12.76 2.15
CA ALA A 35 -6.63 11.95 1.92
C ALA A 35 -6.26 10.46 1.93
N SER A 36 -7.04 9.65 2.64
CA SER A 36 -6.90 8.19 2.71
C SER A 36 -8.03 7.52 1.97
N GLU A 37 -7.70 6.45 1.24
CA GLU A 37 -8.65 5.57 0.57
C GLU A 37 -9.45 4.70 1.54
N GLU A 38 -9.06 4.62 2.80
CA GLU A 38 -9.64 3.73 3.78
C GLU A 38 -10.35 4.48 4.90
N ILE A 39 -11.31 3.79 5.52
CA ILE A 39 -12.07 4.32 6.65
C ILE A 39 -11.20 4.48 7.90
N GLU A 40 -11.74 5.15 8.90
CA GLU A 40 -11.10 5.33 10.20
C GLU A 40 -10.74 3.98 10.85
N GLY A 41 -9.48 3.84 11.28
CA GLY A 41 -8.96 2.64 11.93
C GLY A 41 -8.40 1.58 10.98
N ASP A 42 -8.56 1.72 9.67
CA ASP A 42 -7.96 0.83 8.69
C ASP A 42 -6.52 1.28 8.31
N PHE A 43 -5.81 0.44 7.59
CA PHE A 43 -4.35 0.51 7.41
C PHE A 43 -3.86 1.87 6.92
N MET A 44 -4.35 2.33 5.78
CA MET A 44 -3.88 3.59 5.19
C MET A 44 -4.17 4.78 6.09
N THR A 45 -5.35 4.82 6.72
CA THR A 45 -5.73 5.93 7.62
C THR A 45 -4.90 5.92 8.91
N VAL A 46 -4.61 4.73 9.48
CA VAL A 46 -3.73 4.60 10.66
C VAL A 46 -2.32 5.08 10.34
N TRP A 47 -1.74 4.63 9.24
CA TRP A 47 -0.37 5.01 8.88
C TRP A 47 -0.26 6.44 8.37
N ALA A 48 -1.31 6.99 7.76
CA ALA A 48 -1.40 8.42 7.46
C ALA A 48 -1.38 9.28 8.74
N LYS A 49 -2.08 8.86 9.80
CA LYS A 49 -2.04 9.53 11.10
C LYS A 49 -0.68 9.41 11.78
N ASN A 50 -0.07 8.23 11.76
CA ASN A 50 1.29 8.05 12.25
C ASN A 50 2.29 8.95 11.52
N PHE A 51 2.15 9.10 10.21
CA PHE A 51 2.94 10.04 9.41
C PHE A 51 2.72 11.49 9.82
N SER A 52 1.45 11.90 9.95
CA SER A 52 1.10 13.25 10.41
C SER A 52 1.71 13.56 11.78
N ASP A 53 1.55 12.67 12.75
CA ASP A 53 2.08 12.83 14.11
C ASP A 53 3.62 12.87 14.12
N HIS A 54 4.26 12.03 13.30
CA HIS A 54 5.71 12.03 13.15
C HIS A 54 6.20 13.37 12.59
N MET A 55 5.61 13.85 11.48
CA MET A 55 6.03 15.10 10.85
C MET A 55 5.77 16.31 11.76
N LYS A 56 4.69 16.32 12.50
CA LYS A 56 4.38 17.35 13.49
C LYS A 56 5.42 17.37 14.61
N LYS A 57 5.76 16.20 15.15
CA LYS A 57 6.78 16.07 16.21
C LYS A 57 8.17 16.45 15.70
N TRP A 58 8.58 15.94 14.54
CA TRP A 58 9.89 16.19 13.94
C TRP A 58 10.12 17.68 13.65
N SER A 59 9.07 18.39 13.20
CA SER A 59 9.14 19.80 12.83
C SER A 59 8.82 20.78 13.98
N ASP A 60 8.68 20.31 15.21
CA ASP A 60 8.22 21.12 16.35
C ASP A 60 6.91 21.84 16.08
N GLY A 61 5.96 21.11 15.49
CA GLY A 61 4.62 21.61 15.15
C GLY A 61 4.53 22.48 13.89
N LYS A 62 5.63 22.74 13.20
CA LYS A 62 5.61 23.57 11.97
C LYS A 62 4.98 22.87 10.77
N ILE A 63 5.07 21.53 10.68
CA ILE A 63 4.39 20.75 9.65
C ILE A 63 3.18 20.07 10.28
N ASP A 64 1.99 20.54 9.94
CA ASP A 64 0.72 20.06 10.46
C ASP A 64 -0.12 19.49 9.30
N ILE A 65 -0.32 18.16 9.30
CA ILE A 65 -0.98 17.43 8.23
C ILE A 65 -2.33 16.93 8.75
N ALA A 66 -3.43 17.45 8.24
CA ALA A 66 -4.77 16.96 8.55
C ALA A 66 -5.09 15.71 7.73
N VAL A 67 -5.46 14.61 8.38
CA VAL A 67 -5.80 13.34 7.73
C VAL A 67 -7.32 13.24 7.55
N TYR A 68 -7.72 12.86 6.33
CA TYR A 68 -9.10 12.73 5.90
C TYR A 68 -9.36 11.27 5.49
N PRO A 69 -10.07 10.47 6.31
CA PRO A 69 -10.45 9.10 5.96
C PRO A 69 -11.39 9.03 4.75
N TYR A 70 -11.54 7.84 4.17
CA TYR A 70 -12.45 7.55 3.07
C TYR A 70 -13.83 8.20 3.25
N GLY A 71 -14.36 8.76 2.16
CA GLY A 71 -15.70 9.36 2.10
C GLY A 71 -15.79 10.79 2.66
N THR A 72 -14.70 11.33 3.25
CA THR A 72 -14.72 12.71 3.80
C THR A 72 -14.42 13.78 2.75
N LEU A 73 -13.69 13.45 1.71
CA LEU A 73 -13.34 14.35 0.60
C LEU A 73 -13.83 13.85 -0.78
N GLY A 74 -14.60 12.78 -0.82
CA GLY A 74 -15.10 12.15 -2.03
C GLY A 74 -14.77 10.65 -2.08
N ALA A 75 -15.02 10.03 -3.24
CA ALA A 75 -14.63 8.65 -3.53
C ALA A 75 -13.13 8.56 -3.85
N THR A 76 -12.59 7.32 -3.96
CA THR A 76 -11.15 7.11 -4.17
C THR A 76 -10.63 7.78 -5.45
N GLY A 77 -11.40 7.77 -6.53
CA GLY A 77 -11.03 8.49 -7.76
C GLY A 77 -10.87 10.00 -7.53
N ASP A 78 -11.81 10.59 -6.79
CA ASP A 78 -11.83 12.04 -6.52
C ASP A 78 -10.61 12.48 -5.71
N ILE A 79 -10.23 11.71 -4.67
CA ILE A 79 -9.09 12.08 -3.81
C ILE A 79 -7.75 12.00 -4.55
N ASN A 80 -7.60 11.08 -5.52
CA ASN A 80 -6.42 11.01 -6.37
C ASN A 80 -6.33 12.22 -7.32
N GLU A 81 -7.46 12.64 -7.90
CA GLU A 81 -7.53 13.85 -8.71
C GLU A 81 -7.20 15.10 -7.90
N LEU A 82 -7.78 15.23 -6.69
CA LEU A 82 -7.47 16.34 -5.78
C LEU A 82 -5.98 16.38 -5.41
N ALA A 83 -5.31 15.23 -5.29
CA ALA A 83 -3.87 15.18 -5.03
C ALA A 83 -3.06 15.62 -6.26
N GLN A 84 -3.43 15.17 -7.46
CA GLN A 84 -2.78 15.59 -8.70
C GLN A 84 -2.90 17.11 -8.89
N MET A 85 -4.07 17.69 -8.61
CA MET A 85 -4.32 19.12 -8.69
C MET A 85 -3.69 19.94 -7.54
N GLY A 86 -3.10 19.31 -6.52
CA GLY A 86 -2.53 19.97 -5.34
C GLY A 86 -3.56 20.54 -4.35
N VAL A 87 -4.86 20.22 -4.51
CA VAL A 87 -5.93 20.64 -3.57
C VAL A 87 -5.78 19.91 -2.22
N VAL A 88 -5.39 18.64 -2.26
CA VAL A 88 -4.79 17.93 -1.14
C VAL A 88 -3.31 17.68 -1.45
N GLN A 89 -2.45 17.75 -0.45
CA GLN A 89 -1.01 17.62 -0.67
C GLN A 89 -0.58 16.17 -0.73
N PHE A 90 -1.27 15.29 -0.02
CA PHE A 90 -0.96 13.87 0.05
C PHE A 90 -2.21 13.03 -0.22
N VAL A 91 -2.02 11.89 -0.86
CA VAL A 91 -3.01 10.82 -0.94
C VAL A 91 -2.34 9.50 -0.57
N PHE A 92 -3.03 8.67 0.20
CA PHE A 92 -2.65 7.28 0.39
C PHE A 92 -3.71 6.43 -0.30
N SER A 93 -3.34 5.85 -1.44
CA SER A 93 -4.20 5.11 -2.34
C SER A 93 -3.49 3.87 -2.86
N ASP A 94 -4.24 2.89 -3.36
CA ASP A 94 -3.68 1.68 -3.96
C ASP A 94 -3.21 1.86 -5.41
N TYR A 95 -2.46 0.85 -5.90
CA TYR A 95 -1.96 0.80 -7.29
C TYR A 95 -3.09 0.81 -8.34
N ALA A 96 -4.28 0.30 -8.03
CA ALA A 96 -5.36 0.18 -8.99
C ALA A 96 -6.06 1.53 -9.22
N TRP A 97 -6.40 2.25 -8.15
CA TRP A 97 -7.03 3.56 -8.27
C TRP A 97 -6.08 4.63 -8.81
N ILE A 98 -4.82 4.67 -8.31
CA ILE A 98 -3.82 5.62 -8.81
C ILE A 98 -3.48 5.39 -10.28
N SER A 99 -3.70 4.18 -10.81
CA SER A 99 -3.41 3.84 -12.21
C SER A 99 -4.27 4.60 -13.24
N SER A 100 -5.36 5.23 -12.80
CA SER A 100 -6.16 6.13 -13.65
C SER A 100 -5.37 7.39 -14.02
N PHE A 101 -4.41 7.79 -13.20
CA PHE A 101 -3.53 8.94 -13.38
C PHE A 101 -2.13 8.52 -13.81
N VAL A 102 -1.61 7.44 -13.23
CA VAL A 102 -0.29 6.87 -13.52
C VAL A 102 -0.46 5.43 -13.99
N PRO A 103 -0.74 5.20 -15.30
CA PRO A 103 -1.05 3.86 -15.79
C PRO A 103 0.03 2.81 -15.51
N GLN A 104 1.29 3.24 -15.33
CA GLN A 104 2.40 2.35 -15.00
C GLN A 104 2.27 1.70 -13.62
N ALA A 105 1.56 2.33 -12.67
CA ALA A 105 1.41 1.81 -11.31
C ALA A 105 0.68 0.45 -11.28
N GLN A 106 -0.16 0.14 -12.28
CA GLN A 106 -0.87 -1.13 -12.34
C GLN A 106 0.03 -2.35 -12.61
N VAL A 107 1.35 -2.20 -12.79
CA VAL A 107 2.29 -3.32 -12.78
C VAL A 107 2.19 -4.14 -11.49
N LEU A 108 1.83 -3.50 -10.39
CA LEU A 108 1.63 -4.14 -9.08
C LEU A 108 0.33 -4.98 -9.02
N ALA A 109 -0.58 -4.83 -10.00
CA ALA A 109 -1.76 -5.66 -10.15
C ALA A 109 -1.48 -7.00 -10.86
N LEU A 110 -0.33 -7.16 -11.50
CA LEU A 110 0.00 -8.42 -12.19
C LEU A 110 0.02 -9.58 -11.20
N ASN A 111 -0.87 -10.53 -11.39
CA ASN A 111 -1.03 -11.66 -10.50
C ASN A 111 0.18 -12.60 -10.54
N TYR A 112 0.54 -13.18 -9.37
CA TYR A 112 1.62 -14.15 -9.19
C TYR A 112 3.04 -13.66 -9.49
N LEU A 113 3.29 -12.34 -9.46
CA LEU A 113 4.64 -11.79 -9.56
C LEU A 113 5.43 -11.98 -8.26
N PHE A 114 4.78 -11.77 -7.13
CA PHE A 114 5.42 -11.84 -5.83
C PHE A 114 5.42 -13.26 -5.27
N PRO A 115 6.48 -13.68 -4.53
CA PRO A 115 6.44 -14.90 -3.74
C PRO A 115 5.39 -14.76 -2.63
N THR A 116 5.00 -15.89 -2.01
CA THR A 116 3.91 -15.90 -1.03
C THR A 116 4.31 -15.52 0.39
N GLU A 117 5.59 -15.27 0.63
CA GLU A 117 6.16 -14.96 1.95
C GLU A 117 7.08 -13.76 1.91
N LYS A 118 7.31 -13.16 3.09
CA LYS A 118 8.24 -12.03 3.29
C LYS A 118 8.00 -10.83 2.37
N ILE A 119 6.73 -10.54 2.02
CA ILE A 119 6.41 -9.41 1.15
C ILE A 119 6.92 -8.07 1.73
N PRO A 120 6.71 -7.74 3.02
CA PRO A 120 7.24 -6.50 3.58
C PRO A 120 8.76 -6.38 3.41
N GLU A 121 9.52 -7.47 3.63
CA GLU A 121 10.97 -7.49 3.49
C GLU A 121 11.41 -7.32 2.04
N ILE A 122 10.67 -7.89 1.09
CA ILE A 122 10.90 -7.69 -0.35
C ILE A 122 10.68 -6.24 -0.73
N LEU A 123 9.56 -5.64 -0.31
CA LEU A 123 9.26 -4.23 -0.59
C LEU A 123 10.29 -3.30 0.06
N ASP A 124 10.72 -3.57 1.29
CA ASP A 124 11.78 -2.82 1.98
C ASP A 124 13.10 -2.88 1.19
N TRP A 125 13.49 -4.08 0.73
CA TRP A 125 14.68 -4.27 -0.09
C TRP A 125 14.58 -3.48 -1.41
N MET A 126 13.44 -3.59 -2.10
CA MET A 126 13.19 -2.92 -3.38
C MET A 126 13.25 -1.41 -3.26
N VAL A 127 12.63 -0.84 -2.21
CA VAL A 127 12.61 0.61 -1.99
C VAL A 127 14.00 1.14 -1.66
N LYS A 128 14.82 0.37 -0.92
CA LYS A 128 16.17 0.78 -0.50
C LYS A 128 17.25 0.55 -1.55
N ASN A 129 17.12 -0.50 -2.38
CA ASN A 129 18.21 -1.00 -3.20
C ASN A 129 17.83 -1.18 -4.68
N GLY A 130 16.54 -1.14 -5.01
CA GLY A 130 16.04 -1.50 -6.32
C GLY A 130 16.06 -0.37 -7.35
N GLU A 131 15.86 -0.75 -8.59
CA GLU A 131 15.70 0.15 -9.73
C GLU A 131 14.22 0.48 -10.01
N PHE A 132 13.29 -0.33 -9.49
CA PHE A 132 11.85 -0.19 -9.70
C PHE A 132 11.31 1.16 -9.20
N MET A 133 11.59 1.53 -7.94
CA MET A 133 11.05 2.75 -7.35
C MET A 133 11.51 4.03 -8.07
N PRO A 134 12.77 4.22 -8.45
CA PRO A 134 13.19 5.37 -9.26
C PRO A 134 12.47 5.46 -10.61
N LEU A 135 12.23 4.34 -11.28
CA LEU A 135 11.52 4.32 -12.57
C LEU A 135 10.03 4.63 -12.38
N LEU A 136 9.42 4.07 -11.33
CA LEU A 136 8.04 4.36 -10.96
C LEU A 136 7.87 5.85 -10.62
N GLU A 137 8.77 6.43 -9.82
CA GLU A 137 8.75 7.86 -9.50
C GLU A 137 8.82 8.73 -10.77
N LYS A 138 9.65 8.34 -11.74
CA LYS A 138 9.73 9.06 -13.03
C LYS A 138 8.37 9.07 -13.76
N ALA A 139 7.60 7.98 -13.67
CA ALA A 139 6.25 7.91 -14.26
C ALA A 139 5.26 8.76 -13.47
N PHE A 140 5.31 8.74 -12.13
CA PHE A 140 4.47 9.57 -11.28
C PHE A 140 4.70 11.06 -11.52
N ARG A 141 5.96 11.50 -11.62
CA ARG A 141 6.32 12.90 -11.86
C ARG A 141 5.82 13.44 -13.20
N LYS A 142 5.61 12.61 -14.22
CA LYS A 142 4.93 13.01 -15.47
C LYS A 142 3.46 13.38 -15.27
N ASN A 143 2.91 13.05 -14.10
CA ASN A 143 1.51 13.26 -13.72
C ASN A 143 1.38 14.09 -12.43
N ASP A 144 2.35 14.97 -12.16
CA ASP A 144 2.37 15.91 -11.03
C ASP A 144 2.31 15.23 -9.64
N LEU A 145 2.76 13.99 -9.54
CA LEU A 145 2.75 13.17 -8.33
C LEU A 145 4.15 12.61 -8.02
N VAL A 146 4.41 12.32 -6.74
CA VAL A 146 5.64 11.67 -6.27
C VAL A 146 5.27 10.54 -5.30
N PRO A 147 5.59 9.27 -5.61
CA PRO A 147 5.41 8.16 -4.67
C PRO A 147 6.49 8.24 -3.59
N LEU A 148 6.09 8.11 -2.33
CA LEU A 148 7.02 8.15 -1.20
C LEU A 148 7.53 6.76 -0.82
N SER A 149 6.71 5.72 -1.03
CA SER A 149 7.01 4.31 -0.76
C SER A 149 5.95 3.42 -1.40
N ILE A 150 6.07 2.11 -1.16
CA ILE A 150 5.06 1.08 -1.42
C ILE A 150 4.85 0.26 -0.15
N MET A 151 3.58 -0.04 0.20
CA MET A 151 3.22 -0.60 1.49
C MET A 151 2.34 -1.84 1.30
N PHE A 152 2.72 -2.96 1.95
CA PHE A 152 1.93 -4.18 1.95
C PHE A 152 0.75 -4.09 2.94
N GLU A 153 -0.45 -4.47 2.47
CA GLU A 153 -1.68 -4.42 3.26
C GLU A 153 -2.35 -5.80 3.45
N GLY A 154 -1.73 -6.82 2.92
CA GLY A 154 -2.21 -8.19 3.01
C GLY A 154 -2.44 -8.81 1.64
N TRP A 155 -2.77 -10.11 1.66
CA TRP A 155 -3.16 -10.85 0.47
C TRP A 155 -4.62 -10.60 0.15
N GLN A 156 -4.92 -10.48 -1.15
CA GLN A 156 -6.30 -10.44 -1.64
C GLN A 156 -7.02 -11.77 -1.37
N TRP A 157 -8.25 -11.68 -0.90
CA TRP A 157 -9.21 -12.76 -0.75
C TRP A 157 -10.44 -12.46 -1.59
N MET A 158 -10.91 -13.45 -2.32
CA MET A 158 -12.19 -13.35 -3.02
C MET A 158 -13.31 -13.75 -2.06
N SER A 159 -14.23 -12.83 -1.78
CA SER A 159 -15.48 -13.21 -1.11
C SER A 159 -16.57 -13.51 -2.13
N SER A 160 -17.42 -14.50 -1.86
CA SER A 160 -18.46 -14.95 -2.79
C SER A 160 -19.64 -15.63 -2.10
N LYS A 161 -20.78 -15.73 -2.83
CA LYS A 161 -21.95 -16.53 -2.42
C LYS A 161 -21.76 -18.01 -2.67
N LYS A 162 -20.91 -18.37 -3.64
CA LYS A 162 -20.63 -19.76 -4.03
C LYS A 162 -19.18 -20.08 -3.71
N GLU A 163 -18.90 -21.34 -3.39
CA GLU A 163 -17.55 -21.81 -3.15
C GLU A 163 -16.74 -21.76 -4.45
N ILE A 164 -15.53 -21.22 -4.38
CA ILE A 164 -14.57 -21.14 -5.49
C ILE A 164 -13.46 -22.16 -5.23
N LYS A 165 -13.39 -23.20 -6.08
CA LYS A 165 -12.40 -24.29 -6.02
C LYS A 165 -11.59 -24.44 -7.31
N SER A 166 -12.05 -23.80 -8.40
CA SER A 166 -11.46 -23.94 -9.73
C SER A 166 -11.74 -22.70 -10.59
N LEU A 167 -11.11 -22.63 -11.74
CA LEU A 167 -11.44 -21.59 -12.76
C LEU A 167 -12.90 -21.67 -13.23
N ASP A 168 -13.48 -22.87 -13.28
CA ASP A 168 -14.88 -23.03 -13.72
C ASP A 168 -15.86 -22.34 -12.76
N ASP A 169 -15.54 -22.29 -11.47
CA ASP A 169 -16.36 -21.61 -10.47
C ASP A 169 -16.34 -20.08 -10.60
N VAL A 170 -15.29 -19.54 -11.24
CA VAL A 170 -15.13 -18.10 -11.50
C VAL A 170 -15.79 -17.70 -12.82
N ASN A 171 -16.08 -18.64 -13.70
CA ASN A 171 -16.62 -18.37 -15.02
C ASN A 171 -17.98 -17.65 -14.95
N GLY A 172 -18.06 -16.46 -15.55
CA GLY A 172 -19.26 -15.62 -15.57
C GLY A 172 -19.59 -14.94 -14.23
N LEU A 173 -18.76 -15.11 -13.18
CA LEU A 173 -18.95 -14.49 -11.87
C LEU A 173 -18.86 -12.97 -12.00
N LYS A 174 -19.92 -12.24 -11.60
CA LYS A 174 -19.91 -10.77 -11.53
C LYS A 174 -19.02 -10.33 -10.38
N LEU A 175 -17.75 -10.13 -10.70
CA LEU A 175 -16.72 -9.83 -9.71
C LEU A 175 -16.46 -8.33 -9.64
N ARG A 176 -16.72 -7.73 -8.48
CA ARG A 176 -16.35 -6.34 -8.24
C ARG A 176 -14.84 -6.20 -8.10
N LEU A 177 -14.31 -5.22 -8.79
CA LEU A 177 -12.91 -4.82 -8.75
C LEU A 177 -12.77 -3.32 -8.52
N MET A 178 -11.56 -2.89 -8.15
CA MET A 178 -11.10 -1.51 -8.24
C MET A 178 -10.97 -1.07 -9.70
N SER A 179 -10.82 0.23 -9.93
CA SER A 179 -10.78 0.81 -11.28
C SER A 179 -9.38 0.73 -11.89
N SER A 180 -8.96 -0.47 -12.32
CA SER A 180 -7.72 -0.70 -13.07
C SER A 180 -8.01 -1.51 -14.32
N LYS A 181 -7.50 -1.04 -15.47
CA LYS A 181 -7.67 -1.75 -16.75
C LYS A 181 -6.99 -3.11 -16.74
N LEU A 182 -5.79 -3.20 -16.14
CA LEU A 182 -5.03 -4.43 -16.07
C LEU A 182 -5.71 -5.45 -15.16
N LEU A 183 -6.16 -5.00 -13.97
CA LEU A 183 -6.88 -5.86 -13.03
C LEU A 183 -8.16 -6.45 -13.64
N VAL A 184 -8.86 -5.65 -14.45
CA VAL A 184 -10.03 -6.14 -15.22
C VAL A 184 -9.62 -7.25 -16.20
N GLU A 185 -8.51 -7.11 -16.90
CA GLU A 185 -8.03 -8.13 -17.84
C GLU A 185 -7.53 -9.39 -17.12
N ASP A 186 -6.89 -9.28 -15.94
CA ASP A 186 -6.49 -10.42 -15.12
C ASP A 186 -7.69 -11.30 -14.75
N TYR A 187 -8.75 -10.69 -14.23
CA TYR A 187 -9.93 -11.47 -13.83
C TYR A 187 -10.81 -11.92 -15.02
N LYS A 188 -10.77 -11.21 -16.16
CA LYS A 188 -11.35 -11.74 -17.42
C LYS A 188 -10.61 -12.97 -17.89
N ALA A 189 -9.28 -13.03 -17.75
CA ALA A 189 -8.50 -14.20 -18.11
C ALA A 189 -8.89 -15.44 -17.27
N TYR A 190 -9.38 -15.22 -16.04
CA TYR A 190 -9.97 -16.29 -15.21
C TYR A 190 -11.39 -16.66 -15.61
N GLY A 191 -12.02 -15.92 -16.53
CA GLY A 191 -13.40 -16.16 -16.97
C GLY A 191 -14.44 -15.36 -16.19
N ALA A 192 -14.07 -14.53 -15.23
CA ALA A 192 -15.00 -13.67 -14.51
C ALA A 192 -15.63 -12.60 -15.41
N ALA A 193 -16.72 -12.00 -14.94
CA ALA A 193 -17.34 -10.79 -15.46
C ALA A 193 -17.01 -9.59 -14.54
N PRO A 194 -15.85 -8.92 -14.75
CA PRO A 194 -15.42 -7.83 -13.88
C PRO A 194 -16.37 -6.64 -13.92
N THR A 195 -16.66 -6.09 -12.76
CA THR A 195 -17.55 -4.95 -12.56
C THR A 195 -16.83 -3.91 -11.69
N PRO A 196 -16.09 -2.93 -12.25
CA PRO A 196 -15.49 -1.85 -11.49
C PRO A 196 -16.55 -1.07 -10.71
N MET A 197 -16.32 -0.84 -9.41
CA MET A 197 -17.30 -0.19 -8.52
C MET A 197 -16.57 0.47 -7.36
N SER A 198 -17.06 1.65 -6.91
CA SER A 198 -16.53 2.36 -5.75
C SER A 198 -16.58 1.51 -4.48
N TYR A 199 -15.60 1.68 -3.58
CA TYR A 199 -15.46 0.88 -2.37
C TYR A 199 -16.71 0.93 -1.46
N GLY A 200 -17.30 2.11 -1.27
CA GLY A 200 -18.49 2.29 -0.44
C GLY A 200 -19.78 1.67 -1.01
N GLU A 201 -19.79 1.32 -2.30
CA GLU A 201 -20.97 0.72 -2.95
C GLU A 201 -20.96 -0.82 -2.90
N VAL A 202 -19.82 -1.43 -2.51
CA VAL A 202 -19.63 -2.89 -2.58
C VAL A 202 -20.61 -3.64 -1.70
N TYR A 203 -20.82 -3.20 -0.45
CA TYR A 203 -21.74 -3.89 0.47
C TYR A 203 -23.16 -3.97 -0.11
N SER A 204 -23.70 -2.85 -0.55
CA SER A 204 -25.05 -2.81 -1.16
C SER A 204 -25.10 -3.54 -2.49
N GLY A 205 -24.04 -3.47 -3.30
CA GLY A 205 -23.92 -4.23 -4.54
C GLY A 205 -23.99 -5.75 -4.31
N LEU A 206 -23.28 -6.26 -3.29
CA LEU A 206 -23.33 -7.66 -2.88
C LEU A 206 -24.70 -8.04 -2.29
N GLN A 207 -25.27 -7.18 -1.45
CA GLN A 207 -26.55 -7.42 -0.81
C GLN A 207 -27.70 -7.50 -1.83
N MET A 208 -27.70 -6.63 -2.83
CA MET A 208 -28.72 -6.59 -3.87
C MET A 208 -28.46 -7.57 -5.04
N GLY A 209 -27.34 -8.27 -5.05
CA GLY A 209 -26.96 -9.19 -6.16
C GLY A 209 -26.60 -8.51 -7.47
N LEU A 210 -26.20 -7.23 -7.41
CA LEU A 210 -25.63 -6.52 -8.57
C LEU A 210 -24.26 -7.10 -8.94
N ILE A 211 -23.52 -7.53 -7.92
CA ILE A 211 -22.26 -8.26 -7.98
C ILE A 211 -22.37 -9.53 -7.12
N ASP A 212 -21.67 -10.59 -7.53
CA ASP A 212 -21.68 -11.89 -6.85
C ASP A 212 -20.52 -12.05 -5.86
N ALA A 213 -19.42 -11.35 -6.15
CA ALA A 213 -18.14 -11.49 -5.46
C ALA A 213 -17.35 -10.17 -5.48
N GLN A 214 -16.34 -10.09 -4.64
CA GLN A 214 -15.36 -8.99 -4.60
C GLN A 214 -14.00 -9.51 -4.13
N VAL A 215 -12.93 -8.74 -4.32
CA VAL A 215 -11.59 -9.01 -3.80
C VAL A 215 -11.13 -7.89 -2.90
N ASN A 216 -10.61 -8.24 -1.73
CA ASN A 216 -9.99 -7.36 -0.73
C ASN A 216 -9.19 -8.19 0.29
N PRO A 217 -8.25 -7.59 1.04
CA PRO A 217 -7.67 -8.20 2.23
C PRO A 217 -8.72 -8.43 3.33
N LEU A 218 -8.42 -9.35 4.27
CA LEU A 218 -9.38 -9.71 5.33
C LEU A 218 -9.76 -8.54 6.22
N PHE A 219 -8.85 -7.60 6.50
CA PHE A 219 -9.18 -6.43 7.30
C PHE A 219 -10.27 -5.58 6.64
N ALA A 220 -10.18 -5.36 5.33
CA ALA A 220 -11.16 -4.58 4.57
C ALA A 220 -12.51 -5.31 4.45
N ILE A 221 -12.49 -6.64 4.26
CA ILE A 221 -13.71 -7.47 4.27
C ILE A 221 -14.41 -7.39 5.63
N TYR A 222 -13.63 -7.34 6.73
CA TYR A 222 -14.17 -7.21 8.08
C TYR A 222 -14.71 -5.82 8.35
N SER A 223 -13.93 -4.77 8.12
CA SER A 223 -14.29 -3.39 8.45
C SER A 223 -15.50 -2.89 7.65
N MET A 224 -15.61 -3.27 6.38
CA MET A 224 -16.74 -2.97 5.51
C MET A 224 -17.88 -3.99 5.59
N LYS A 225 -17.74 -5.00 6.46
CA LYS A 225 -18.77 -6.02 6.76
C LYS A 225 -19.19 -6.86 5.55
N PHE A 226 -18.35 -6.97 4.51
CA PHE A 226 -18.70 -7.76 3.34
C PHE A 226 -18.98 -9.22 3.68
N TYR A 227 -18.37 -9.76 4.74
CA TYR A 227 -18.61 -11.12 5.24
C TYR A 227 -20.05 -11.36 5.67
N GLU A 228 -20.81 -10.31 6.08
CA GLU A 228 -22.22 -10.47 6.45
C GLU A 228 -23.09 -10.93 5.28
N VAL A 229 -22.74 -10.46 4.07
CA VAL A 229 -23.47 -10.71 2.83
C VAL A 229 -22.78 -11.70 1.89
N GLN A 230 -21.75 -12.40 2.35
CA GLN A 230 -20.98 -13.41 1.60
C GLN A 230 -20.84 -14.67 2.44
N ASP A 231 -20.70 -15.85 1.80
CA ASP A 231 -20.69 -17.14 2.48
C ASP A 231 -19.34 -17.87 2.40
N TYR A 232 -18.46 -17.42 1.48
CA TYR A 232 -17.14 -17.99 1.25
C TYR A 232 -16.09 -16.90 1.13
N LEU A 233 -14.90 -17.17 1.68
CA LEU A 233 -13.70 -16.39 1.48
C LEU A 233 -12.63 -17.33 0.91
N THR A 234 -12.20 -17.09 -0.32
CA THR A 234 -11.22 -17.93 -1.00
C THR A 234 -9.94 -17.16 -1.27
N GLN A 235 -8.81 -17.73 -0.85
CA GLN A 235 -7.48 -17.18 -1.12
C GLN A 235 -6.84 -17.88 -2.32
N LEU A 236 -6.59 -17.09 -3.37
CA LEU A 236 -5.92 -17.53 -4.58
C LEU A 236 -4.39 -17.34 -4.49
N LYS A 237 -3.89 -16.62 -3.50
CA LYS A 237 -2.48 -16.14 -3.40
C LYS A 237 -2.01 -15.42 -4.68
N SER A 238 -2.93 -14.74 -5.36
CA SER A 238 -2.68 -14.15 -6.67
C SER A 238 -1.88 -12.86 -6.58
N GLU A 239 -2.27 -11.94 -5.71
CA GLU A 239 -1.64 -10.64 -5.58
C GLU A 239 -1.63 -10.14 -4.14
N PRO A 240 -0.56 -9.47 -3.70
CA PRO A 240 -0.58 -8.65 -2.50
C PRO A 240 -1.32 -7.35 -2.77
N PHE A 241 -2.12 -6.87 -1.81
CA PHE A 241 -2.66 -5.53 -1.85
C PHE A 241 -1.57 -4.54 -1.43
N ILE A 242 -1.29 -3.56 -2.29
CA ILE A 242 -0.18 -2.61 -2.11
C ILE A 242 -0.71 -1.19 -2.21
N GLY A 243 -0.56 -0.43 -1.14
CA GLY A 243 -0.81 1.00 -1.11
C GLY A 243 0.44 1.81 -1.47
N ILE A 244 0.23 2.99 -2.02
CA ILE A 244 1.28 3.90 -2.47
C ILE A 244 1.05 5.26 -1.81
N PRO A 245 1.71 5.59 -0.68
CA PRO A 245 1.67 6.93 -0.14
C PRO A 245 2.30 7.88 -1.14
N THR A 246 1.54 8.86 -1.57
CA THR A 246 1.86 9.74 -2.69
C THR A 246 1.70 11.20 -2.28
N VAL A 247 2.54 12.09 -2.81
CA VAL A 247 2.49 13.53 -2.58
C VAL A 247 2.41 14.27 -3.91
N ASN A 248 1.70 15.42 -3.92
CA ASN A 248 1.71 16.34 -5.05
C ASN A 248 3.13 16.84 -5.33
N GLN A 249 3.54 16.83 -6.59
CA GLN A 249 4.92 17.15 -6.98
C GLN A 249 5.31 18.59 -6.66
N GLU A 250 4.48 19.57 -7.02
CA GLU A 250 4.79 20.98 -6.79
C GLU A 250 4.95 21.28 -5.30
N PHE A 251 4.03 20.73 -4.49
CA PHE A 251 4.12 20.84 -3.04
C PHE A 251 5.42 20.21 -2.51
N PHE A 252 5.74 18.99 -2.93
CA PHE A 252 6.93 18.28 -2.47
C PHE A 252 8.22 18.98 -2.86
N ASP A 253 8.34 19.41 -4.11
CA ASP A 253 9.52 20.10 -4.63
C ASP A 253 9.72 21.49 -4.00
N GLY A 254 8.64 22.11 -3.51
CA GLY A 254 8.66 23.37 -2.75
C GLY A 254 9.10 23.23 -1.28
N LEU A 255 9.23 21.99 -0.76
CA LEU A 255 9.72 21.74 0.60
C LEU A 255 11.25 21.86 0.69
N THR A 256 11.75 22.07 1.92
CA THR A 256 13.19 21.96 2.15
C THR A 256 13.66 20.52 1.93
N LYS A 257 14.95 20.35 1.58
CA LYS A 257 15.52 19.00 1.33
C LYS A 257 15.41 18.09 2.57
N GLU A 258 15.56 18.66 3.75
CA GLU A 258 15.43 17.94 5.02
C GLU A 258 14.00 17.41 5.20
N ALA A 259 12.98 18.22 4.89
CA ALA A 259 11.59 17.78 4.97
C ALA A 259 11.26 16.69 3.93
N GLN A 260 11.75 16.84 2.70
CA GLN A 260 11.60 15.82 1.67
C GLN A 260 12.22 14.48 2.10
N GLN A 261 13.45 14.54 2.67
CA GLN A 261 14.16 13.35 3.15
C GLN A 261 13.46 12.70 4.33
N GLU A 262 12.96 13.50 5.30
CA GLU A 262 12.28 12.97 6.47
C GLU A 262 10.93 12.31 6.11
N MET A 263 10.16 12.91 5.18
CA MET A 263 8.94 12.30 4.67
C MET A 263 9.21 10.94 4.02
N ARG A 264 10.23 10.84 3.15
CA ARG A 264 10.61 9.56 2.54
C ARG A 264 11.12 8.57 3.60
N LYS A 265 11.97 9.04 4.51
CA LYS A 265 12.51 8.21 5.59
C LYS A 265 11.40 7.58 6.42
N PHE A 266 10.40 8.35 6.83
CA PHE A 266 9.26 7.81 7.57
C PHE A 266 8.60 6.64 6.85
N TRP A 267 8.26 6.81 5.58
CA TRP A 267 7.55 5.79 4.82
C TRP A 267 8.42 4.56 4.51
N ILE A 268 9.73 4.74 4.33
CA ILE A 268 10.67 3.62 4.17
C ILE A 268 10.80 2.85 5.48
N ASP A 269 11.02 3.54 6.60
CA ASP A 269 11.15 2.91 7.92
C ASP A 269 9.83 2.24 8.38
N ALA A 270 8.70 2.69 7.86
CA ALA A 270 7.39 2.13 8.15
C ALA A 270 7.11 0.78 7.46
N ILE A 271 7.80 0.41 6.37
CA ILE A 271 7.45 -0.79 5.56
C ILE A 271 7.38 -2.05 6.43
N ILE A 272 8.42 -2.33 7.21
CA ILE A 272 8.48 -3.54 8.04
C ILE A 272 7.49 -3.52 9.21
N PRO A 273 7.45 -2.46 10.07
CA PRO A 273 6.49 -2.45 11.17
C PRO A 273 5.04 -2.41 10.70
N ALA A 274 4.74 -1.73 9.59
CA ALA A 274 3.41 -1.72 9.00
C ALA A 274 3.02 -3.11 8.46
N GLY A 275 3.94 -3.77 7.75
CA GLY A 275 3.74 -5.12 7.26
C GLY A 275 3.45 -6.13 8.38
N LYS A 276 4.17 -6.03 9.49
CA LYS A 276 3.89 -6.85 10.68
C LYS A 276 2.50 -6.53 11.26
N TRP A 277 2.20 -5.27 11.48
CA TRP A 277 0.92 -4.82 12.04
C TRP A 277 -0.26 -5.30 11.20
N ILE A 278 -0.19 -5.16 9.86
CA ILE A 278 -1.30 -5.56 8.99
C ILE A 278 -1.44 -7.09 8.88
N THR A 279 -0.34 -7.83 8.97
CA THR A 279 -0.38 -9.30 9.01
C THR A 279 -1.13 -9.78 10.26
N GLU A 280 -0.81 -9.22 11.43
CA GLU A 280 -1.50 -9.51 12.69
C GLU A 280 -2.97 -9.08 12.64
N ARG A 281 -3.26 -7.91 12.05
CA ARG A 281 -4.62 -7.39 11.88
C ARG A 281 -5.47 -8.29 10.98
N ASN A 282 -4.97 -8.70 9.81
CA ASN A 282 -5.67 -9.60 8.91
C ASN A 282 -5.99 -10.95 9.58
N ALA A 283 -5.05 -11.53 10.32
CA ALA A 283 -5.28 -12.76 11.08
C ALA A 283 -6.36 -12.57 12.16
N SER A 284 -6.29 -11.49 12.94
CA SER A 284 -7.26 -11.15 13.98
C SER A 284 -8.66 -10.94 13.40
N ASP A 285 -8.77 -10.21 12.29
CA ASP A 285 -10.08 -9.89 11.69
C ASP A 285 -10.68 -11.14 11.02
N GLY A 286 -9.86 -12.05 10.47
CA GLY A 286 -10.30 -13.37 10.04
C GLY A 286 -10.96 -14.16 11.18
N GLU A 287 -10.35 -14.18 12.37
CA GLU A 287 -10.93 -14.86 13.54
C GLU A 287 -12.20 -14.15 14.06
N LYS A 288 -12.26 -12.82 13.99
CA LYS A 288 -13.50 -12.09 14.35
C LYS A 288 -14.64 -12.42 13.39
N MET A 289 -14.37 -12.53 12.08
CA MET A 289 -15.39 -12.94 11.10
C MET A 289 -15.90 -14.35 11.35
N LYS A 290 -15.04 -15.33 11.66
CA LYS A 290 -15.44 -16.70 12.03
C LYS A 290 -16.33 -16.72 13.26
N LYS A 291 -16.08 -15.86 14.26
CA LYS A 291 -16.92 -15.73 15.45
C LYS A 291 -18.27 -15.08 15.16
N ALA A 292 -18.27 -14.02 14.32
CA ALA A 292 -19.47 -13.27 13.96
C ALA A 292 -20.39 -14.08 13.03
N LYS A 293 -19.82 -14.89 12.14
CA LYS A 293 -20.54 -15.72 11.16
C LYS A 293 -19.91 -17.12 11.11
N PRO A 294 -20.29 -18.04 12.03
CA PRO A 294 -19.69 -19.38 12.13
C PRO A 294 -19.83 -20.24 10.87
N GLU A 295 -20.84 -19.97 10.03
CA GLU A 295 -21.05 -20.65 8.76
C GLU A 295 -20.16 -20.14 7.62
N LEU A 296 -19.47 -19.01 7.80
CA LEU A 296 -18.54 -18.44 6.81
C LEU A 296 -17.36 -19.38 6.60
N LYS A 297 -17.15 -19.80 5.36
CA LYS A 297 -16.09 -20.75 5.01
C LYS A 297 -14.86 -20.03 4.46
N PHE A 298 -13.70 -20.42 4.99
CA PHE A 298 -12.39 -19.96 4.53
C PHE A 298 -11.70 -21.08 3.78
N THR A 299 -11.34 -20.82 2.53
CA THR A 299 -10.64 -21.78 1.66
C THR A 299 -9.34 -21.17 1.15
N VAL A 300 -8.25 -21.89 1.27
CA VAL A 300 -7.00 -21.58 0.56
C VAL A 300 -6.87 -22.64 -0.53
N LEU A 301 -6.76 -22.20 -1.78
CA LEU A 301 -6.62 -23.12 -2.90
C LEU A 301 -5.28 -23.85 -2.82
N ASP A 302 -5.29 -25.13 -3.24
CA ASP A 302 -4.06 -25.91 -3.33
C ASP A 302 -3.17 -25.45 -4.49
N ASP A 303 -1.90 -25.87 -4.46
CA ASP A 303 -0.90 -25.41 -5.43
C ASP A 303 -1.23 -25.87 -6.86
N ALA A 304 -1.88 -27.03 -7.03
CA ALA A 304 -2.29 -27.52 -8.35
C ALA A 304 -3.39 -26.65 -8.95
N THR A 305 -4.37 -26.26 -8.16
CA THR A 305 -5.42 -25.33 -8.56
C THR A 305 -4.84 -23.93 -8.83
N ILE A 306 -3.98 -23.42 -7.93
CA ILE A 306 -3.28 -22.14 -8.09
C ILE A 306 -2.51 -22.11 -9.42
N ALA A 307 -1.84 -23.20 -9.79
CA ALA A 307 -1.10 -23.27 -11.06
C ALA A 307 -2.00 -23.03 -12.29
N THR A 308 -3.28 -23.44 -12.23
CA THR A 308 -4.23 -23.18 -13.33
C THR A 308 -4.59 -21.69 -13.45
N PHE A 309 -4.77 -20.99 -12.32
CA PHE A 309 -4.98 -19.54 -12.30
C PHE A 309 -3.73 -18.80 -12.76
N LYS A 310 -2.55 -19.20 -12.28
CA LYS A 310 -1.27 -18.61 -12.67
C LYS A 310 -1.04 -18.70 -14.19
N ALA A 311 -1.29 -19.86 -14.80
CA ALA A 311 -1.16 -20.02 -16.25
C ALA A 311 -2.09 -19.06 -17.05
N LYS A 312 -3.25 -18.70 -16.48
CA LYS A 312 -4.14 -17.69 -17.08
C LYS A 312 -3.63 -16.28 -16.87
N ALA A 313 -3.17 -15.94 -15.66
CA ALA A 313 -2.60 -14.63 -15.35
C ALA A 313 -1.40 -14.29 -16.24
N GLU A 314 -0.51 -15.25 -16.49
CA GLU A 314 0.67 -15.05 -17.34
C GLU A 314 0.32 -14.63 -18.78
N THR A 315 -0.89 -14.95 -19.26
CA THR A 315 -1.35 -14.48 -20.57
C THR A 315 -1.66 -12.97 -20.61
N VAL A 316 -1.82 -12.35 -19.44
CA VAL A 316 -2.14 -10.92 -19.30
C VAL A 316 -0.87 -10.05 -19.23
N TYR A 317 0.26 -10.60 -18.82
CA TYR A 317 1.53 -9.86 -18.68
C TYR A 317 1.90 -9.01 -19.91
N PRO A 318 1.78 -9.51 -21.16
CA PRO A 318 2.06 -8.71 -22.34
C PRO A 318 1.09 -7.54 -22.57
N LEU A 319 -0.07 -7.53 -21.88
CA LEU A 319 -1.03 -6.43 -21.99
C LEU A 319 -0.59 -5.24 -21.12
N TYR A 320 0.15 -5.48 -20.05
CA TYR A 320 0.61 -4.41 -19.17
C TYR A 320 1.36 -3.32 -19.94
N THR A 321 2.31 -3.68 -20.80
CA THR A 321 3.10 -2.71 -21.56
C THR A 321 2.28 -1.88 -22.53
N LYS A 322 1.17 -2.45 -23.06
CA LYS A 322 0.24 -1.73 -23.92
C LYS A 322 -0.64 -0.77 -23.11
N ILE A 323 -1.10 -1.21 -21.95
CA ILE A 323 -2.00 -0.43 -21.07
C ILE A 323 -1.24 0.66 -20.34
N GLY A 324 -0.07 0.34 -19.80
CA GLY A 324 0.77 1.27 -19.05
C GLY A 324 1.50 2.30 -19.92
N GLY A 325 1.69 2.01 -21.21
CA GLY A 325 2.28 2.93 -22.17
C GLY A 325 3.80 3.13 -22.01
N GLU A 326 4.27 4.33 -22.27
CA GLU A 326 5.70 4.67 -22.28
C GLU A 326 6.39 4.35 -20.95
N GLY A 327 7.55 3.67 -21.00
CA GLY A 327 8.36 3.28 -19.84
C GLY A 327 7.86 2.04 -19.10
N SER A 328 6.70 1.48 -19.46
CA SER A 328 6.12 0.33 -18.76
C SER A 328 6.99 -0.91 -18.85
N GLN A 329 7.65 -1.18 -19.99
CA GLN A 329 8.53 -2.34 -20.11
C GLN A 329 9.73 -2.22 -19.15
N GLU A 330 10.37 -1.05 -19.09
CA GLU A 330 11.49 -0.81 -18.17
C GLU A 330 11.08 -1.00 -16.71
N ILE A 331 9.88 -0.53 -16.36
CA ILE A 331 9.32 -0.67 -15.00
C ILE A 331 9.06 -2.14 -14.67
N LEU A 332 8.48 -2.91 -15.60
CA LEU A 332 8.24 -4.34 -15.41
C LEU A 332 9.55 -5.11 -15.24
N ASP A 333 10.52 -4.85 -16.14
CA ASP A 333 11.83 -5.51 -16.09
C ASP A 333 12.57 -5.21 -14.77
N ALA A 334 12.51 -3.95 -14.31
CA ALA A 334 13.08 -3.55 -13.03
C ALA A 334 12.36 -4.21 -11.86
N LEU A 335 11.03 -4.27 -11.87
CA LEU A 335 10.24 -4.93 -10.83
C LEU A 335 10.62 -6.41 -10.71
N LEU A 336 10.65 -7.13 -11.82
CA LEU A 336 11.03 -8.55 -11.85
C LEU A 336 12.46 -8.78 -11.37
N LYS A 337 13.40 -7.95 -11.81
CA LYS A 337 14.80 -7.98 -11.37
C LYS A 337 14.94 -7.73 -9.88
N ASP A 338 14.22 -6.72 -9.36
CA ASP A 338 14.28 -6.35 -7.95
C ASP A 338 13.68 -7.45 -7.06
N ILE A 339 12.56 -8.05 -7.45
CA ILE A 339 11.97 -9.21 -6.74
C ILE A 339 12.97 -10.35 -6.69
N GLU A 340 13.61 -10.72 -7.80
CA GLU A 340 14.58 -11.81 -7.82
C GLU A 340 15.84 -11.50 -7.00
N ASN A 341 16.32 -10.27 -7.00
CA ASN A 341 17.45 -9.85 -6.17
C ASN A 341 17.10 -9.84 -4.67
N ALA A 342 15.90 -9.37 -4.33
CA ALA A 342 15.39 -9.42 -2.97
C ALA A 342 15.26 -10.87 -2.48
N LYS A 343 14.68 -11.78 -3.30
CA LYS A 343 14.59 -13.21 -2.99
C LYS A 343 15.95 -13.82 -2.67
N LYS A 344 16.95 -13.56 -3.52
CA LYS A 344 18.33 -14.05 -3.30
C LYS A 344 18.91 -13.53 -2.00
N THR A 345 18.73 -12.22 -1.71
CA THR A 345 19.27 -11.56 -0.52
C THR A 345 18.60 -12.07 0.77
N LEU A 346 17.30 -12.37 0.70
CA LEU A 346 16.48 -12.78 1.84
C LEU A 346 16.37 -14.31 2.00
N ASP A 347 17.06 -15.07 1.14
CA ASP A 347 17.02 -16.55 1.10
C ASP A 347 15.58 -17.09 0.97
N ILE A 348 14.85 -16.56 -0.01
CA ILE A 348 13.48 -16.97 -0.36
C ILE A 348 13.55 -17.88 -1.58
N LYS A 349 12.88 -19.03 -1.50
CA LYS A 349 12.82 -20.03 -2.57
C LYS A 349 11.80 -19.68 -3.66
#